data_5a3b6f20b2902b93ee27ad17ee78d7ab
#
_entry.id   5a3b6f20b2902b93ee27ad17ee78d7ab
#
_cell.length_a   1.000
_cell.length_b   1.000
_cell.length_c   1.000
_cell.angle_alpha   90.00
_cell.angle_beta   90.00
_cell.angle_gamma   90.00
#
_symmetry.space_group_name_H-M   'P 1'
#
loop_
_entity.id
_entity.type
_entity.pdbx_description
1 polymer ?
#
loop_
_entity_poly.entity_id
_entity_poly.type
_entity_poly.pdbx_seq_one_letter_code
_entity_poly.pdbx_strand_id
1 'polypeptide(L)'
;MSTYTPPYQLTDAILRLSTEIAATVKEITVRGNLSAQPQLHRTNRIRSVHSSLAIEHNSLTLDQVTALLNGKRVLAPQQEVWEVQNAFRAYDLLPSLDPYSIDDLLKVHRAMMDGLVMGAGTFRNTGVGVYAGDQLIHAGTPAQYVPEAMQQLFVWLQNTTAHPLVASCVFHYEFEFIHPFADGNGRTGRLWQTLILRKWEPIFTYLPIESMILEHQADYYAALNAANTQGSATVFIEFMLEMILEALKNVYVKQHIKSPEDQLLVLLKSDPRMTIPVMAEHLGLSDRQIRRLIASLKAQNRLRREGSNKTGRWVVSRKSR
;
A
#
# COMPACT_ATOMS: atom_id res chain seq x y z
N MET A 1 -3.21 36.22 9.45
CA MET A 1 -2.81 34.97 10.12
C MET A 1 -1.78 34.31 9.22
N SER A 2 -0.61 33.96 9.72
CA SER A 2 0.36 33.20 8.89
C SER A 2 -0.24 31.84 8.60
N THR A 3 -0.35 31.50 7.33
CA THR A 3 -0.78 30.16 6.88
C THR A 3 0.27 29.16 7.30
N TYR A 4 -0.11 28.13 8.07
CA TYR A 4 0.76 27.01 8.39
C TYR A 4 1.30 26.35 7.13
N THR A 5 2.58 26.10 7.09
CA THR A 5 3.25 25.36 6.01
C THR A 5 4.07 24.24 6.64
N PRO A 6 3.72 22.95 6.38
CA PRO A 6 4.52 21.82 6.87
C PRO A 6 5.98 21.94 6.46
N PRO A 7 6.94 21.70 7.35
CA PRO A 7 8.36 21.79 7.04
C PRO A 7 8.83 20.57 6.24
N TYR A 8 9.28 20.78 5.02
CA TYR A 8 9.99 19.80 4.19
C TYR A 8 10.83 20.49 3.12
N GLN A 9 11.78 19.76 2.54
CA GLN A 9 12.63 20.21 1.44
C GLN A 9 12.47 19.27 0.24
N LEU A 10 12.46 19.85 -0.96
CA LEU A 10 12.50 19.06 -2.20
C LEU A 10 13.95 18.66 -2.48
N THR A 11 14.25 17.36 -2.27
CA THR A 11 15.56 16.79 -2.56
C THR A 11 15.60 16.21 -3.98
N ASP A 12 16.81 15.94 -4.48
CA ASP A 12 17.00 15.23 -5.75
C ASP A 12 16.37 13.83 -5.72
N ALA A 13 16.34 13.18 -4.54
CA ALA A 13 15.67 11.89 -4.35
C ALA A 13 14.16 12.01 -4.55
N ILE A 14 13.52 13.01 -3.91
CA ILE A 14 12.08 13.28 -4.06
C ILE A 14 11.74 13.58 -5.53
N LEU A 15 12.53 14.41 -6.20
CA LEU A 15 12.33 14.76 -7.60
C LEU A 15 12.44 13.52 -8.51
N ARG A 16 13.50 12.73 -8.34
CA ARG A 16 13.74 11.50 -9.10
C ARG A 16 12.61 10.49 -8.89
N LEU A 17 12.26 10.21 -7.63
CA LEU A 17 11.20 9.24 -7.28
C LEU A 17 9.83 9.69 -7.83
N SER A 18 9.47 10.97 -7.66
CA SER A 18 8.21 11.50 -8.16
C SER A 18 8.12 11.40 -9.69
N THR A 19 9.22 11.67 -10.40
CA THR A 19 9.30 11.55 -11.86
C THR A 19 9.13 10.09 -12.31
N GLU A 20 9.83 9.15 -11.64
CA GLU A 20 9.75 7.71 -11.95
C GLU A 20 8.35 7.16 -11.67
N ILE A 21 7.73 7.56 -10.55
CA ILE A 21 6.34 7.18 -10.20
C ILE A 21 5.37 7.69 -11.27
N ALA A 22 5.44 8.97 -11.64
CA ALA A 22 4.54 9.56 -12.63
C ALA A 22 4.68 8.87 -14.01
N ALA A 23 5.90 8.57 -14.43
CA ALA A 23 6.15 7.82 -15.66
C ALA A 23 5.58 6.40 -15.60
N THR A 24 5.77 5.69 -14.48
CA THR A 24 5.27 4.33 -14.28
C THR A 24 3.74 4.30 -14.24
N VAL A 25 3.10 5.25 -13.54
CA VAL A 25 1.63 5.41 -13.52
C VAL A 25 1.10 5.60 -14.93
N LYS A 26 1.70 6.49 -15.70
CA LYS A 26 1.30 6.73 -17.11
C LYS A 26 1.45 5.47 -17.96
N GLU A 27 2.55 4.74 -17.80
CA GLU A 27 2.77 3.49 -18.54
C GLU A 27 1.71 2.44 -18.21
N ILE A 28 1.39 2.26 -16.91
CA ILE A 28 0.35 1.33 -16.45
C ILE A 28 -1.03 1.76 -16.97
N THR A 29 -1.36 3.04 -16.92
CA THR A 29 -2.66 3.57 -17.36
C THR A 29 -2.86 3.41 -18.88
N VAL A 30 -1.83 3.67 -19.67
CA VAL A 30 -1.90 3.56 -21.15
C VAL A 30 -1.91 2.10 -21.62
N ARG A 31 -1.11 1.23 -20.99
CA ARG A 31 -0.95 -0.17 -21.42
C ARG A 31 -1.90 -1.13 -20.71
N GLY A 32 -2.39 -0.77 -19.55
CA GLY A 32 -3.19 -1.62 -18.67
C GLY A 32 -4.64 -1.21 -18.65
N ASN A 33 -5.53 -2.17 -18.89
CA ASN A 33 -6.96 -2.00 -18.63
C ASN A 33 -7.24 -2.34 -17.15
N LEU A 34 -6.55 -1.63 -16.20
CA LEU A 34 -6.70 -1.86 -14.77
C LEU A 34 -8.15 -1.69 -14.32
N SER A 35 -8.83 -0.64 -14.82
CA SER A 35 -10.22 -0.37 -14.51
C SER A 35 -11.18 -1.50 -14.91
N ALA A 36 -10.76 -2.40 -15.80
CA ALA A 36 -11.56 -3.53 -16.27
C ALA A 36 -11.27 -4.87 -15.55
N GLN A 37 -10.59 -4.86 -14.38
CA GLN A 37 -10.25 -6.09 -13.66
C GLN A 37 -10.83 -6.11 -12.22
N PRO A 38 -12.15 -6.32 -12.04
CA PRO A 38 -12.80 -6.25 -10.71
C PRO A 38 -12.23 -7.23 -9.68
N GLN A 39 -11.79 -8.41 -10.13
CA GLN A 39 -11.19 -9.41 -9.23
C GLN A 39 -9.83 -8.95 -8.68
N LEU A 40 -8.99 -8.32 -9.52
CA LEU A 40 -7.71 -7.77 -9.08
C LEU A 40 -7.93 -6.61 -8.08
N HIS A 41 -8.91 -5.75 -8.35
CA HIS A 41 -9.31 -4.67 -7.46
C HIS A 41 -9.71 -5.20 -6.08
N ARG A 42 -10.58 -6.22 -6.04
CA ARG A 42 -10.98 -6.86 -4.79
C ARG A 42 -9.79 -7.48 -4.05
N THR A 43 -8.93 -8.21 -4.77
CA THR A 43 -7.76 -8.86 -4.19
C THR A 43 -6.79 -7.83 -3.59
N ASN A 44 -6.52 -6.75 -4.31
CA ASN A 44 -5.62 -5.70 -3.83
C ASN A 44 -6.22 -4.93 -2.65
N ARG A 45 -7.53 -4.65 -2.65
CA ARG A 45 -8.21 -4.07 -1.50
C ARG A 45 -8.11 -4.96 -0.25
N ILE A 46 -8.31 -6.27 -0.40
CA ILE A 46 -8.14 -7.22 0.71
C ILE A 46 -6.69 -7.17 1.24
N ARG A 47 -5.70 -7.06 0.36
CA ARG A 47 -4.30 -6.89 0.76
C ARG A 47 -4.06 -5.58 1.50
N SER A 48 -4.57 -4.44 1.01
CA SER A 48 -4.48 -3.14 1.69
C SER A 48 -5.07 -3.21 3.09
N VAL A 49 -6.28 -3.74 3.23
CA VAL A 49 -6.95 -3.90 4.53
C VAL A 49 -6.14 -4.80 5.46
N HIS A 50 -5.75 -5.99 5.01
CA HIS A 50 -4.92 -6.92 5.79
C HIS A 50 -3.62 -6.24 6.24
N SER A 51 -2.87 -5.64 5.32
CA SER A 51 -1.56 -5.05 5.64
C SER A 51 -1.69 -3.85 6.57
N SER A 52 -2.69 -2.98 6.35
CA SER A 52 -2.94 -1.83 7.24
C SER A 52 -3.28 -2.27 8.66
N LEU A 53 -4.00 -3.38 8.82
CA LEU A 53 -4.33 -3.94 10.14
C LEU A 53 -3.13 -4.68 10.76
N ALA A 54 -2.36 -5.41 9.97
CA ALA A 54 -1.17 -6.12 10.44
C ALA A 54 -0.08 -5.15 10.97
N ILE A 55 0.07 -3.95 10.37
CA ILE A 55 0.91 -2.88 10.90
C ILE A 55 0.50 -2.51 12.33
N GLU A 56 -0.80 -2.56 12.64
CA GLU A 56 -1.37 -2.30 13.98
C GLU A 56 -1.56 -3.59 14.80
N HIS A 57 -0.77 -4.64 14.51
CA HIS A 57 -0.72 -5.90 15.27
C HIS A 57 -1.97 -6.79 15.20
N ASN A 58 -2.90 -6.58 14.26
CA ASN A 58 -3.94 -7.57 13.99
C ASN A 58 -3.30 -8.88 13.50
N SER A 59 -3.64 -10.00 14.13
CA SER A 59 -2.96 -11.27 13.92
C SER A 59 -3.54 -12.14 12.80
N LEU A 60 -4.65 -11.69 12.18
CA LEU A 60 -5.32 -12.45 11.12
C LEU A 60 -4.46 -12.53 9.87
N THR A 61 -4.29 -13.75 9.36
CA THR A 61 -3.59 -13.98 8.08
C THR A 61 -4.40 -13.45 6.89
N LEU A 62 -3.75 -13.22 5.76
CA LEU A 62 -4.42 -12.79 4.52
C LEU A 62 -5.53 -13.76 4.09
N ASP A 63 -5.35 -15.07 4.30
CA ASP A 63 -6.36 -16.08 3.99
C ASP A 63 -7.56 -15.99 4.93
N GLN A 64 -7.35 -15.74 6.21
CA GLN A 64 -8.41 -15.52 7.19
C GLN A 64 -9.20 -14.24 6.89
N VAL A 65 -8.52 -13.13 6.59
CA VAL A 65 -9.16 -11.88 6.15
C VAL A 65 -9.97 -12.12 4.88
N THR A 66 -9.41 -12.83 3.90
CA THR A 66 -10.10 -13.18 2.65
C THR A 66 -11.33 -14.04 2.93
N ALA A 67 -11.23 -15.02 3.82
CA ALA A 67 -12.35 -15.89 4.20
C ALA A 67 -13.48 -15.09 4.86
N LEU A 68 -13.15 -14.20 5.81
CA LEU A 68 -14.10 -13.30 6.47
C LEU A 68 -14.87 -12.43 5.47
N LEU A 69 -14.14 -11.78 4.57
CA LEU A 69 -14.74 -10.90 3.56
C LEU A 69 -15.52 -11.63 2.47
N ASN A 70 -15.39 -12.97 2.40
CA ASN A 70 -16.22 -13.85 1.60
C ASN A 70 -17.38 -14.49 2.41
N GLY A 71 -17.66 -13.99 3.63
CA GLY A 71 -18.77 -14.44 4.47
C GLY A 71 -18.55 -15.77 5.18
N LYS A 72 -17.29 -16.29 5.20
CA LYS A 72 -16.95 -17.53 5.91
C LYS A 72 -16.66 -17.22 7.38
N ARG A 73 -16.97 -18.17 8.25
CA ARG A 73 -16.59 -18.10 9.66
C ARG A 73 -15.09 -18.34 9.83
N VAL A 74 -14.43 -17.52 10.63
CA VAL A 74 -13.01 -17.63 10.98
C VAL A 74 -12.92 -17.69 12.49
N LEU A 75 -12.12 -18.59 13.03
CA LEU A 75 -11.82 -18.65 14.45
C LEU A 75 -10.74 -17.61 14.77
N ALA A 76 -11.14 -16.52 15.40
CA ALA A 76 -10.26 -15.40 15.76
C ALA A 76 -10.87 -14.59 16.92
N PRO A 77 -10.08 -13.73 17.60
CA PRO A 77 -10.62 -12.77 18.56
C PRO A 77 -11.69 -11.88 17.90
N GLN A 78 -12.82 -11.70 18.60
CA GLN A 78 -13.95 -10.94 18.04
C GLN A 78 -13.56 -9.50 17.66
N GLN A 79 -12.70 -8.88 18.45
CA GLN A 79 -12.21 -7.53 18.17
C GLN A 79 -11.46 -7.47 16.82
N GLU A 80 -10.57 -8.42 16.55
CA GLU A 80 -9.81 -8.47 15.29
C GLU A 80 -10.73 -8.70 14.08
N VAL A 81 -11.79 -9.49 14.25
CA VAL A 81 -12.83 -9.67 13.22
C VAL A 81 -13.55 -8.36 12.93
N TRP A 82 -13.90 -7.58 13.97
CA TRP A 82 -14.53 -6.27 13.80
C TRP A 82 -13.59 -5.27 13.13
N GLU A 83 -12.30 -5.28 13.47
CA GLU A 83 -11.30 -4.44 12.80
C GLU A 83 -11.25 -4.69 11.29
N VAL A 84 -11.25 -5.96 10.86
CA VAL A 84 -11.28 -6.32 9.44
C VAL A 84 -12.55 -5.81 8.76
N GLN A 85 -13.71 -6.04 9.35
CA GLN A 85 -15.00 -5.63 8.78
C GLN A 85 -15.11 -4.11 8.70
N ASN A 86 -14.67 -3.40 9.74
CA ASN A 86 -14.67 -1.95 9.80
C ASN A 86 -13.71 -1.33 8.78
N ALA A 87 -12.48 -1.83 8.72
CA ALA A 87 -11.50 -1.36 7.74
C ALA A 87 -12.02 -1.56 6.32
N PHE A 88 -12.59 -2.73 6.01
CA PHE A 88 -13.13 -2.98 4.68
C PHE A 88 -14.27 -2.00 4.34
N ARG A 89 -15.20 -1.73 5.29
CA ARG A 89 -16.26 -0.72 5.12
C ARG A 89 -15.69 0.69 4.92
N ALA A 90 -14.65 1.06 5.65
CA ALA A 90 -14.00 2.35 5.51
C ALA A 90 -13.37 2.53 4.11
N TYR A 91 -12.69 1.49 3.60
CA TYR A 91 -12.16 1.49 2.23
C TYR A 91 -13.26 1.51 1.15
N ASP A 92 -14.46 0.97 1.42
CA ASP A 92 -15.60 1.06 0.50
C ASP A 92 -16.14 2.48 0.36
N LEU A 93 -15.89 3.37 1.33
CA LEU A 93 -16.27 4.78 1.25
C LEU A 93 -15.41 5.60 0.29
N LEU A 94 -14.17 5.17 -0.03
CA LEU A 94 -13.21 5.92 -0.84
C LEU A 94 -13.80 6.62 -2.08
N PRO A 95 -14.70 5.99 -2.87
CA PRO A 95 -15.26 6.65 -4.06
C PRO A 95 -16.12 7.87 -3.77
N SER A 96 -16.68 7.99 -2.56
CA SER A 96 -17.62 9.05 -2.17
C SER A 96 -17.00 10.13 -1.29
N LEU A 97 -15.71 10.03 -0.97
CA LEU A 97 -15.04 10.96 -0.06
C LEU A 97 -14.31 12.08 -0.81
N ASP A 98 -14.28 13.24 -0.16
CA ASP A 98 -13.46 14.38 -0.59
C ASP A 98 -12.20 14.48 0.30
N PRO A 99 -10.97 14.38 -0.26
CA PRO A 99 -9.73 14.47 0.52
C PRO A 99 -9.54 15.82 1.23
N TYR A 100 -10.31 16.82 0.89
CA TYR A 100 -10.25 18.17 1.47
C TYR A 100 -11.30 18.41 2.56
N SER A 101 -12.09 17.39 2.94
CA SER A 101 -13.19 17.49 3.90
C SER A 101 -12.81 16.86 5.24
N ILE A 102 -12.77 17.65 6.31
CA ILE A 102 -12.61 17.15 7.68
C ILE A 102 -13.81 16.27 8.08
N ASP A 103 -15.02 16.61 7.66
CA ASP A 103 -16.22 15.81 7.98
C ASP A 103 -16.12 14.41 7.38
N ASP A 104 -15.57 14.29 6.15
CA ASP A 104 -15.31 13.00 5.53
C ASP A 104 -14.20 12.22 6.25
N LEU A 105 -13.16 12.91 6.78
CA LEU A 105 -12.15 12.28 7.63
C LEU A 105 -12.80 11.69 8.89
N LEU A 106 -13.64 12.46 9.58
CA LEU A 106 -14.36 12.00 10.78
C LEU A 106 -15.30 10.84 10.45
N LYS A 107 -15.96 10.86 9.30
CA LYS A 107 -16.81 9.76 8.81
C LYS A 107 -16.00 8.48 8.56
N VAL A 108 -14.83 8.59 7.94
CA VAL A 108 -13.93 7.45 7.72
C VAL A 108 -13.45 6.86 9.03
N HIS A 109 -12.97 7.72 9.94
CA HIS A 109 -12.53 7.27 11.26
C HIS A 109 -13.67 6.58 12.02
N ARG A 110 -14.89 7.13 11.98
CA ARG A 110 -16.06 6.48 12.58
C ARG A 110 -16.30 5.09 11.99
N ALA A 111 -16.26 4.94 10.67
CA ALA A 111 -16.44 3.64 10.03
C ALA A 111 -15.32 2.64 10.38
N MET A 112 -14.05 3.13 10.48
CA MET A 112 -12.88 2.34 10.81
C MET A 112 -12.90 1.83 12.26
N MET A 113 -13.40 2.66 13.19
CA MET A 113 -13.29 2.43 14.64
C MET A 113 -14.63 2.14 15.31
N ASP A 114 -15.70 1.89 14.52
CA ASP A 114 -17.04 1.60 15.01
C ASP A 114 -17.05 0.41 15.98
N GLY A 115 -17.51 0.63 17.22
CA GLY A 115 -17.54 -0.39 18.28
C GLY A 115 -16.18 -0.78 18.87
N LEU A 116 -15.06 -0.21 18.37
CA LEU A 116 -13.70 -0.51 18.85
C LEU A 116 -13.20 0.55 19.83
N VAL A 117 -13.58 1.81 19.66
CA VAL A 117 -13.18 2.92 20.52
C VAL A 117 -14.37 3.83 20.83
N MET A 118 -14.41 4.35 22.04
CA MET A 118 -15.37 5.39 22.40
C MET A 118 -14.97 6.70 21.68
N GLY A 119 -15.97 7.41 21.13
CA GLY A 119 -15.73 8.65 20.39
C GLY A 119 -15.22 8.43 18.96
N ALA A 120 -15.48 7.26 18.36
CA ALA A 120 -15.19 7.03 16.95
C ALA A 120 -15.79 8.15 16.08
N GLY A 121 -14.95 8.78 15.22
CA GLY A 121 -15.34 9.92 14.38
C GLY A 121 -15.32 11.27 15.11
N THR A 122 -14.61 11.38 16.23
CA THR A 122 -14.38 12.66 16.93
C THR A 122 -12.91 12.81 17.28
N PHE A 123 -12.39 14.03 17.22
CA PHE A 123 -11.04 14.31 17.70
C PHE A 123 -10.95 14.05 19.21
N ARG A 124 -9.78 13.58 19.64
CA ARG A 124 -9.52 13.33 21.07
C ARG A 124 -9.51 14.62 21.89
N ASN A 125 -9.90 14.50 23.12
CA ASN A 125 -9.87 15.56 24.13
C ASN A 125 -8.87 15.26 25.27
N THR A 126 -8.10 14.19 25.15
CA THR A 126 -7.08 13.76 26.12
C THR A 126 -5.71 13.68 25.45
N GLY A 127 -4.64 13.73 26.26
CA GLY A 127 -3.29 13.47 25.79
C GLY A 127 -3.12 12.05 25.28
N VAL A 128 -2.31 11.87 24.25
CA VAL A 128 -1.87 10.57 23.76
C VAL A 128 -0.36 10.58 23.55
N GLY A 129 0.26 9.40 23.62
CA GLY A 129 1.66 9.19 23.25
C GLY A 129 1.77 8.09 22.22
N VAL A 130 2.70 8.23 21.29
CA VAL A 130 3.11 7.15 20.39
C VAL A 130 4.29 6.44 21.05
N TYR A 131 4.15 5.13 21.28
CA TYR A 131 5.13 4.33 21.98
C TYR A 131 5.73 3.26 21.04
N ALA A 132 7.03 2.97 21.22
CA ALA A 132 7.65 1.74 20.73
C ALA A 132 8.03 0.90 21.94
N GLY A 133 7.26 -0.15 22.22
CA GLY A 133 7.33 -0.84 23.49
C GLY A 133 7.01 0.10 24.64
N ASP A 134 7.90 0.20 25.64
CA ASP A 134 7.73 1.11 26.80
C ASP A 134 8.32 2.52 26.56
N GLN A 135 8.93 2.76 25.43
CA GLN A 135 9.58 4.05 25.13
C GLN A 135 8.59 4.98 24.40
N LEU A 136 8.34 6.16 25.01
CA LEU A 136 7.62 7.25 24.33
C LEU A 136 8.46 7.79 23.18
N ILE A 137 8.00 7.64 21.95
CA ILE A 137 8.65 8.13 20.74
C ILE A 137 8.18 9.55 20.43
N HIS A 138 6.88 9.81 20.58
CA HIS A 138 6.29 11.10 20.28
C HIS A 138 5.11 11.36 21.21
N ALA A 139 5.08 12.51 21.86
CA ALA A 139 3.89 13.04 22.50
C ALA A 139 3.07 13.76 21.43
N GLY A 140 1.91 13.24 21.07
CA GLY A 140 1.02 13.88 20.10
C GLY A 140 0.73 15.34 20.48
N THR A 141 0.25 16.11 19.51
CA THR A 141 -0.17 17.52 19.74
C THR A 141 -1.08 17.60 20.97
N PRO A 142 -0.90 18.57 21.90
CA PRO A 142 -1.81 18.70 23.03
C PRO A 142 -3.28 18.79 22.59
N ALA A 143 -4.16 18.06 23.25
CA ALA A 143 -5.54 17.81 22.78
C ALA A 143 -6.31 19.09 22.41
N GLN A 144 -6.10 20.17 23.17
CA GLN A 144 -6.76 21.46 22.95
C GLN A 144 -6.41 22.12 21.61
N TYR A 145 -5.25 21.77 21.00
CA TYR A 145 -4.79 22.33 19.73
C TYR A 145 -5.08 21.39 18.54
N VAL A 146 -5.54 20.17 18.78
CA VAL A 146 -5.81 19.20 17.69
C VAL A 146 -6.80 19.73 16.66
N PRO A 147 -7.97 20.31 17.02
CA PRO A 147 -8.92 20.82 16.03
C PRO A 147 -8.31 21.89 15.14
N GLU A 148 -7.55 22.84 15.73
CA GLU A 148 -6.88 23.90 15.00
C GLU A 148 -5.78 23.38 14.09
N ALA A 149 -4.94 22.47 14.58
CA ALA A 149 -3.86 21.85 13.79
C ALA A 149 -4.42 21.07 12.59
N MET A 150 -5.50 20.31 12.79
CA MET A 150 -6.18 19.63 11.70
C MET A 150 -6.79 20.61 10.69
N GLN A 151 -7.41 21.69 11.14
CA GLN A 151 -7.94 22.71 10.24
C GLN A 151 -6.83 23.35 9.39
N GLN A 152 -5.67 23.66 10.01
CA GLN A 152 -4.51 24.24 9.33
C GLN A 152 -3.93 23.24 8.29
N LEU A 153 -3.84 21.95 8.64
CA LEU A 153 -3.37 20.91 7.73
C LEU A 153 -4.29 20.77 6.49
N PHE A 154 -5.61 20.80 6.69
CA PHE A 154 -6.56 20.72 5.59
C PHE A 154 -6.56 22.00 4.71
N VAL A 155 -6.42 23.17 5.32
CA VAL A 155 -6.25 24.44 4.59
C VAL A 155 -4.97 24.40 3.75
N TRP A 156 -3.86 23.89 4.32
CA TRP A 156 -2.63 23.69 3.55
C TRP A 156 -2.86 22.73 2.38
N LEU A 157 -3.48 21.57 2.61
CA LEU A 157 -3.72 20.57 1.57
C LEU A 157 -4.56 21.12 0.41
N GLN A 158 -5.57 21.97 0.71
CA GLN A 158 -6.40 22.60 -0.32
C GLN A 158 -5.65 23.62 -1.17
N ASN A 159 -4.66 24.32 -0.59
CA ASN A 159 -4.00 25.46 -1.23
C ASN A 159 -2.57 25.17 -1.71
N THR A 160 -2.02 24.00 -1.38
CA THR A 160 -0.65 23.65 -1.76
C THR A 160 -0.52 23.48 -3.28
N THR A 161 0.62 23.95 -3.81
CA THR A 161 1.04 23.69 -5.20
C THR A 161 1.97 22.49 -5.31
N ALA A 162 2.25 21.80 -4.20
CA ALA A 162 3.07 20.60 -4.20
C ALA A 162 2.43 19.50 -5.06
N HIS A 163 3.27 18.73 -5.75
CA HIS A 163 2.77 17.57 -6.50
C HIS A 163 1.99 16.61 -5.58
N PRO A 164 0.85 16.03 -6.00
CA PRO A 164 0.03 15.18 -5.15
C PRO A 164 0.76 14.02 -4.47
N LEU A 165 1.80 13.47 -5.11
CA LEU A 165 2.70 12.48 -4.49
C LEU A 165 3.34 13.03 -3.22
N VAL A 166 3.93 14.22 -3.30
CA VAL A 166 4.58 14.89 -2.16
C VAL A 166 3.54 15.33 -1.14
N ALA A 167 2.46 15.97 -1.59
CA ALA A 167 1.39 16.46 -0.72
C ALA A 167 0.75 15.34 0.11
N SER A 168 0.56 14.16 -0.48
CA SER A 168 0.01 12.99 0.23
C SER A 168 0.96 12.46 1.32
N CYS A 169 2.26 12.45 1.06
CA CYS A 169 3.25 12.02 2.05
C CYS A 169 3.39 13.04 3.18
N VAL A 170 3.40 14.34 2.86
CA VAL A 170 3.41 15.43 3.87
C VAL A 170 2.16 15.33 4.74
N PHE A 171 0.97 15.18 4.14
CA PHE A 171 -0.27 15.05 4.90
C PHE A 171 -0.22 13.83 5.83
N HIS A 172 0.26 12.69 5.35
CA HIS A 172 0.38 11.47 6.16
C HIS A 172 1.28 11.69 7.37
N TYR A 173 2.48 12.28 7.16
CA TYR A 173 3.40 12.60 8.25
C TYR A 173 2.79 13.55 9.28
N GLU A 174 2.24 14.68 8.82
CA GLU A 174 1.62 15.68 9.71
C GLU A 174 0.43 15.11 10.47
N PHE A 175 -0.37 14.25 9.83
CA PHE A 175 -1.48 13.58 10.47
C PHE A 175 -1.00 12.65 11.60
N GLU A 176 0.05 11.85 11.34
CA GLU A 176 0.67 11.00 12.37
C GLU A 176 1.29 11.84 13.48
N PHE A 177 1.90 12.98 13.16
CA PHE A 177 2.47 13.90 14.13
C PHE A 177 1.41 14.56 15.01
N ILE A 178 0.32 15.06 14.45
CA ILE A 178 -0.81 15.62 15.19
C ILE A 178 -1.48 14.56 16.05
N HIS A 179 -1.61 13.35 15.50
CA HIS A 179 -2.24 12.19 16.16
C HIS A 179 -3.65 12.51 16.66
N PRO A 180 -4.61 12.87 15.77
CA PRO A 180 -5.84 13.54 16.16
C PRO A 180 -6.87 12.68 16.88
N PHE A 181 -6.75 11.36 16.85
CA PHE A 181 -7.72 10.43 17.44
C PHE A 181 -7.15 9.70 18.65
N ALA A 182 -8.02 9.16 19.49
CA ALA A 182 -7.61 8.34 20.62
C ALA A 182 -6.99 7.00 20.21
N ASP A 183 -7.45 6.42 19.08
CA ASP A 183 -6.92 5.22 18.42
C ASP A 183 -7.26 5.28 16.93
N GLY A 184 -6.63 4.45 16.09
CA GLY A 184 -6.91 4.33 14.65
C GLY A 184 -6.26 5.39 13.77
N ASN A 185 -5.30 6.17 14.29
CA ASN A 185 -4.60 7.19 13.52
C ASN A 185 -3.86 6.56 12.33
N GLY A 186 -3.00 5.57 12.54
CA GLY A 186 -2.24 4.93 11.48
C GLY A 186 -3.13 4.36 10.36
N ARG A 187 -4.18 3.64 10.72
CA ARG A 187 -5.16 3.09 9.77
C ARG A 187 -5.84 4.18 8.94
N THR A 188 -6.25 5.27 9.60
CA THR A 188 -6.92 6.41 8.96
C THR A 188 -5.96 7.21 8.09
N GLY A 189 -4.74 7.48 8.56
CA GLY A 189 -3.70 8.22 7.83
C GLY A 189 -3.31 7.52 6.52
N ARG A 190 -3.10 6.20 6.55
CA ARG A 190 -2.80 5.40 5.35
C ARG A 190 -3.95 5.41 4.35
N LEU A 191 -5.19 5.24 4.82
CA LEU A 191 -6.37 5.34 3.94
C LEU A 191 -6.49 6.74 3.34
N TRP A 192 -6.24 7.80 4.14
CA TRP A 192 -6.34 9.18 3.66
C TRP A 192 -5.26 9.52 2.63
N GLN A 193 -4.04 9.01 2.81
CA GLN A 193 -3.01 9.12 1.78
C GLN A 193 -3.46 8.49 0.46
N THR A 194 -4.05 7.30 0.51
CA THR A 194 -4.62 6.64 -0.67
C THR A 194 -5.72 7.50 -1.31
N LEU A 195 -6.56 8.17 -0.51
CA LEU A 195 -7.62 9.05 -1.01
C LEU A 195 -7.03 10.28 -1.75
N ILE A 196 -6.00 10.93 -1.19
CA ILE A 196 -5.31 12.06 -1.84
C ILE A 196 -4.71 11.63 -3.18
N LEU A 197 -3.98 10.50 -3.18
CA LEU A 197 -3.37 9.95 -4.39
C LEU A 197 -4.40 9.55 -5.45
N ARG A 198 -5.52 8.96 -5.03
CA ARG A 198 -6.63 8.60 -5.92
C ARG A 198 -7.25 9.81 -6.62
N LYS A 199 -7.31 10.97 -5.95
CA LYS A 199 -7.82 12.20 -6.55
C LYS A 199 -6.96 12.67 -7.72
N TRP A 200 -5.66 12.41 -7.66
CA TRP A 200 -4.72 12.67 -8.74
C TRP A 200 -4.80 11.58 -9.83
N GLU A 201 -4.64 10.31 -9.43
CA GLU A 201 -4.65 9.18 -10.37
C GLU A 201 -5.49 8.01 -9.81
N PRO A 202 -6.61 7.63 -10.46
CA PRO A 202 -7.54 6.60 -9.96
C PRO A 202 -6.91 5.23 -9.68
N ILE A 203 -5.77 4.92 -10.29
CA ILE A 203 -5.03 3.66 -10.09
C ILE A 203 -4.68 3.43 -8.62
N PHE A 204 -4.43 4.49 -7.85
CA PHE A 204 -4.07 4.40 -6.45
C PHE A 204 -5.16 3.79 -5.56
N THR A 205 -6.43 3.78 -6.00
CA THR A 205 -7.50 3.04 -5.32
C THR A 205 -7.22 1.54 -5.21
N TYR A 206 -6.39 1.02 -6.11
CA TYR A 206 -6.14 -0.40 -6.27
C TYR A 206 -4.68 -0.80 -6.01
N LEU A 207 -3.88 0.14 -5.53
CA LEU A 207 -2.47 -0.08 -5.25
C LEU A 207 -2.29 -0.40 -3.76
N PRO A 208 -1.87 -1.60 -3.37
CA PRO A 208 -1.69 -1.98 -1.97
C PRO A 208 -0.37 -1.43 -1.41
N ILE A 209 -0.26 -0.10 -1.23
CA ILE A 209 0.91 0.58 -0.68
C ILE A 209 1.18 0.08 0.74
N GLU A 210 0.13 -0.20 1.50
CA GLU A 210 0.21 -0.72 2.86
C GLU A 210 0.95 -2.06 2.95
N SER A 211 0.95 -2.86 1.86
CA SER A 211 1.73 -4.10 1.83
C SER A 211 3.23 -3.82 1.80
N MET A 212 3.67 -2.79 1.11
CA MET A 212 5.08 -2.38 1.11
C MET A 212 5.47 -1.78 2.46
N ILE A 213 4.60 -0.97 3.06
CA ILE A 213 4.82 -0.45 4.42
C ILE A 213 4.96 -1.59 5.43
N LEU A 214 4.12 -2.63 5.34
CA LEU A 214 4.21 -3.81 6.21
C LEU A 214 5.51 -4.58 6.01
N GLU A 215 5.93 -4.80 4.76
CA GLU A 215 7.19 -5.47 4.44
C GLU A 215 8.41 -4.70 4.95
N HIS A 216 8.32 -3.36 5.04
CA HIS A 216 9.36 -2.45 5.52
C HIS A 216 8.93 -1.72 6.82
N GLN A 217 8.19 -2.40 7.71
CA GLN A 217 7.58 -1.77 8.88
C GLN A 217 8.58 -1.10 9.82
N ALA A 218 9.74 -1.73 10.03
CA ALA A 218 10.80 -1.14 10.87
C ALA A 218 11.34 0.18 10.27
N ASP A 219 11.52 0.23 8.95
CA ASP A 219 12.00 1.42 8.24
C ASP A 219 10.92 2.52 8.21
N TYR A 220 9.64 2.15 8.14
CA TYR A 220 8.51 3.09 8.26
C TYR A 220 8.54 3.84 9.60
N TYR A 221 8.67 3.12 10.71
CA TYR A 221 8.76 3.75 12.03
C TYR A 221 10.07 4.52 12.22
N ALA A 222 11.18 4.04 11.66
CA ALA A 222 12.44 4.74 11.66
C ALA A 222 12.35 6.07 10.89
N ALA A 223 11.68 6.10 9.74
CA ALA A 223 11.47 7.32 8.95
C ALA A 223 10.56 8.33 9.68
N LEU A 224 9.48 7.88 10.34
CA LEU A 224 8.65 8.74 11.18
C LEU A 224 9.46 9.35 12.32
N ASN A 225 10.24 8.54 13.03
CA ASN A 225 11.06 9.01 14.15
C ASN A 225 12.17 9.99 13.70
N ALA A 226 12.83 9.70 12.59
CA ALA A 226 13.83 10.58 12.01
C ALA A 226 13.23 11.94 11.59
N ALA A 227 12.04 11.92 10.95
CA ALA A 227 11.31 13.13 10.58
C ALA A 227 10.92 13.96 11.83
N ASN A 228 10.43 13.31 12.89
CA ASN A 228 10.12 13.96 14.17
C ASN A 228 11.36 14.63 14.80
N THR A 229 12.49 13.91 14.80
CA THR A 229 13.75 14.42 15.37
C THR A 229 14.30 15.61 14.59
N GLN A 230 14.16 15.59 13.26
CA GLN A 230 14.61 16.65 12.37
C GLN A 230 13.63 17.84 12.28
N GLY A 231 12.39 17.66 12.77
CA GLY A 231 11.32 18.64 12.59
C GLY A 231 10.99 18.87 11.10
N SER A 232 11.10 17.85 10.26
CA SER A 232 10.91 17.96 8.80
C SER A 232 10.42 16.65 8.21
N ALA A 233 9.37 16.72 7.38
CA ALA A 233 8.80 15.56 6.70
C ALA A 233 9.70 14.94 5.63
N THR A 234 10.84 15.55 5.27
CA THR A 234 11.65 15.18 4.10
C THR A 234 12.00 13.70 4.04
N VAL A 235 12.57 13.14 5.11
CA VAL A 235 12.98 11.72 5.17
C VAL A 235 11.78 10.79 5.04
N PHE A 236 10.65 11.15 5.65
CA PHE A 236 9.42 10.37 5.54
C PHE A 236 8.84 10.41 4.11
N ILE A 237 8.91 11.56 3.44
CA ILE A 237 8.49 11.69 2.03
C ILE A 237 9.33 10.77 1.14
N GLU A 238 10.66 10.77 1.29
CA GLU A 238 11.56 9.90 0.52
C GLU A 238 11.20 8.44 0.71
N PHE A 239 11.06 7.99 1.95
CA PHE A 239 10.65 6.61 2.26
C PHE A 239 9.29 6.25 1.64
N MET A 240 8.27 7.09 1.81
CA MET A 240 6.93 6.79 1.28
C MET A 240 6.90 6.76 -0.25
N LEU A 241 7.67 7.62 -0.93
CA LEU A 241 7.78 7.57 -2.38
C LEU A 241 8.45 6.27 -2.86
N GLU A 242 9.43 5.74 -2.13
CA GLU A 242 10.01 4.43 -2.42
C GLU A 242 8.97 3.31 -2.30
N MET A 243 8.17 3.30 -1.22
CA MET A 243 7.08 2.33 -1.03
C MET A 243 6.02 2.41 -2.14
N ILE A 244 5.65 3.61 -2.56
CA ILE A 244 4.72 3.83 -3.67
C ILE A 244 5.29 3.28 -4.98
N LEU A 245 6.56 3.58 -5.27
CA LEU A 245 7.22 3.10 -6.48
C LEU A 245 7.33 1.57 -6.52
N GLU A 246 7.67 0.96 -5.38
CA GLU A 246 7.76 -0.48 -5.26
C GLU A 246 6.39 -1.16 -5.44
N ALA A 247 5.34 -0.62 -4.82
CA ALA A 247 3.97 -1.10 -5.01
C ALA A 247 3.54 -1.03 -6.50
N LEU A 248 3.86 0.06 -7.18
CA LEU A 248 3.61 0.20 -8.63
C LEU A 248 4.37 -0.83 -9.46
N LYS A 249 5.66 -1.03 -9.18
CA LYS A 249 6.48 -2.04 -9.88
C LYS A 249 5.93 -3.45 -9.67
N ASN A 250 5.49 -3.78 -8.45
CA ASN A 250 4.89 -5.07 -8.12
C ASN A 250 3.56 -5.30 -8.87
N VAL A 251 2.71 -4.29 -8.98
CA VAL A 251 1.47 -4.37 -9.76
C VAL A 251 1.77 -4.44 -11.25
N TYR A 252 2.72 -3.64 -11.74
CA TYR A 252 3.14 -3.64 -13.14
C TYR A 252 3.69 -5.01 -13.57
N VAL A 253 4.60 -5.59 -12.79
CA VAL A 253 5.15 -6.92 -13.04
C VAL A 253 4.05 -7.98 -13.08
N LYS A 254 3.13 -8.00 -12.10
CA LYS A 254 2.00 -8.94 -12.08
C LYS A 254 1.05 -8.79 -13.26
N GLN A 255 0.92 -7.60 -13.86
CA GLN A 255 0.08 -7.36 -15.03
C GLN A 255 0.74 -7.75 -16.35
N HIS A 256 2.05 -7.54 -16.46
CA HIS A 256 2.81 -7.88 -17.67
C HIS A 256 3.15 -9.37 -17.74
N ILE A 257 3.12 -10.06 -16.60
CA ILE A 257 3.20 -11.52 -16.52
C ILE A 257 1.78 -12.12 -16.70
N LYS A 258 1.01 -11.63 -17.68
CA LYS A 258 -0.38 -12.05 -17.90
C LYS A 258 -0.52 -13.46 -18.45
N SER A 259 0.47 -13.94 -19.19
CA SER A 259 0.41 -15.29 -19.68
C SER A 259 1.12 -16.25 -18.72
N PRO A 260 0.59 -17.45 -18.48
CA PRO A 260 1.32 -18.49 -17.78
C PRO A 260 2.71 -18.76 -18.38
N GLU A 261 2.88 -18.46 -19.66
CA GLU A 261 4.16 -18.50 -20.36
C GLU A 261 5.16 -17.48 -19.84
N ASP A 262 4.72 -16.23 -19.65
CA ASP A 262 5.60 -15.17 -19.13
C ASP A 262 5.92 -15.39 -17.64
N GLN A 263 4.97 -15.90 -16.85
CA GLN A 263 5.21 -16.33 -15.47
C GLN A 263 6.26 -17.42 -15.39
N LEU A 264 6.15 -18.43 -16.27
CA LEU A 264 7.13 -19.51 -16.36
C LEU A 264 8.52 -19.00 -16.74
N LEU A 265 8.63 -18.03 -17.66
CA LEU A 265 9.90 -17.44 -18.06
C LEU A 265 10.57 -16.65 -16.93
N VAL A 266 9.79 -15.97 -16.08
CA VAL A 266 10.31 -15.25 -14.91
C VAL A 266 10.85 -16.26 -13.88
N LEU A 267 10.09 -17.30 -13.56
CA LEU A 267 10.57 -18.37 -12.66
C LEU A 267 11.86 -19.00 -13.15
N LEU A 268 11.97 -19.30 -14.44
CA LEU A 268 13.14 -19.91 -15.02
C LEU A 268 14.35 -18.98 -15.15
N LYS A 269 14.15 -17.67 -15.08
CA LYS A 269 15.25 -16.70 -14.95
C LYS A 269 15.82 -16.67 -13.56
N SER A 270 14.98 -16.81 -12.52
CA SER A 270 15.40 -16.83 -11.11
C SER A 270 16.04 -18.19 -10.73
N ASP A 271 15.46 -19.30 -11.21
CA ASP A 271 16.01 -20.65 -11.05
C ASP A 271 16.00 -21.43 -12.37
N PRO A 272 17.11 -21.41 -13.12
CA PRO A 272 17.22 -22.11 -14.39
C PRO A 272 17.21 -23.66 -14.28
N ARG A 273 17.28 -24.23 -13.07
CA ARG A 273 17.29 -25.68 -12.87
C ARG A 273 15.96 -26.24 -12.36
N MET A 274 14.94 -25.39 -12.23
CA MET A 274 13.64 -25.76 -11.71
C MET A 274 13.03 -26.94 -12.47
N THR A 275 12.45 -27.90 -11.72
CA THR A 275 11.79 -29.07 -12.27
C THR A 275 10.31 -28.79 -12.60
N ILE A 276 9.69 -29.62 -13.46
CA ILE A 276 8.29 -29.44 -13.83
C ILE A 276 7.34 -29.47 -12.64
N PRO A 277 7.45 -30.40 -11.67
CA PRO A 277 6.59 -30.39 -10.49
C PRO A 277 6.72 -29.10 -9.67
N VAL A 278 7.94 -28.59 -9.48
CA VAL A 278 8.18 -27.34 -8.75
C VAL A 278 7.58 -26.15 -9.50
N MET A 279 7.72 -26.09 -10.84
CA MET A 279 7.06 -25.06 -11.67
C MET A 279 5.53 -25.13 -11.53
N ALA A 280 4.97 -26.35 -11.51
CA ALA A 280 3.55 -26.60 -11.37
C ALA A 280 3.01 -26.07 -10.04
N GLU A 281 3.71 -26.35 -8.95
CA GLU A 281 3.40 -25.86 -7.60
C GLU A 281 3.44 -24.33 -7.53
N HIS A 282 4.54 -23.71 -8.01
CA HIS A 282 4.69 -22.24 -7.99
C HIS A 282 3.64 -21.50 -8.82
N LEU A 283 3.17 -22.07 -9.92
CA LEU A 283 2.21 -21.43 -10.82
C LEU A 283 0.74 -21.87 -10.56
N GLY A 284 0.53 -22.82 -9.64
CA GLY A 284 -0.80 -23.39 -9.39
C GLY A 284 -1.38 -24.13 -10.62
N LEU A 285 -0.51 -24.74 -11.44
CA LEU A 285 -0.85 -25.43 -12.67
C LEU A 285 -0.52 -26.93 -12.57
N SER A 286 -1.15 -27.74 -13.41
CA SER A 286 -0.78 -29.15 -13.53
C SER A 286 0.52 -29.34 -14.34
N ASP A 287 1.26 -30.43 -14.10
CA ASP A 287 2.43 -30.83 -14.89
C ASP A 287 2.16 -30.83 -16.40
N ARG A 288 0.94 -31.24 -16.80
CA ARG A 288 0.51 -31.28 -18.20
C ARG A 288 0.41 -29.87 -18.79
N GLN A 289 -0.08 -28.90 -18.01
CA GLN A 289 -0.15 -27.49 -18.43
C GLN A 289 1.25 -26.89 -18.55
N ILE A 290 2.14 -27.15 -17.58
CA ILE A 290 3.54 -26.72 -17.64
C ILE A 290 4.26 -27.28 -18.88
N ARG A 291 4.06 -28.56 -19.20
CA ARG A 291 4.65 -29.16 -20.42
C ARG A 291 4.16 -28.49 -21.69
N ARG A 292 2.87 -28.12 -21.77
CA ARG A 292 2.31 -27.37 -22.90
C ARG A 292 2.94 -25.98 -23.02
N LEU A 293 3.07 -25.25 -21.91
CA LEU A 293 3.71 -23.92 -21.87
C LEU A 293 5.17 -24.00 -22.34
N ILE A 294 5.93 -24.98 -21.86
CA ILE A 294 7.32 -25.22 -22.29
C ILE A 294 7.38 -25.50 -23.81
N ALA A 295 6.48 -26.32 -24.32
CA ALA A 295 6.44 -26.62 -25.76
C ALA A 295 6.12 -25.37 -26.58
N SER A 296 5.14 -24.56 -26.18
CA SER A 296 4.79 -23.28 -26.80
C SER A 296 5.97 -22.32 -26.81
N LEU A 297 6.62 -22.11 -25.66
CA LEU A 297 7.78 -21.24 -25.53
C LEU A 297 9.00 -21.68 -26.33
N LYS A 298 9.21 -23.00 -26.48
CA LYS A 298 10.26 -23.56 -27.35
C LYS A 298 9.94 -23.27 -28.82
N ALA A 299 8.70 -23.47 -29.24
CA ALA A 299 8.26 -23.18 -30.61
C ALA A 299 8.42 -21.70 -30.97
N GLN A 300 8.28 -20.81 -29.98
CA GLN A 300 8.47 -19.37 -30.10
C GLN A 300 9.96 -18.93 -29.99
N ASN A 301 10.91 -19.85 -29.86
CA ASN A 301 12.34 -19.58 -29.59
C ASN A 301 12.58 -18.71 -28.33
N ARG A 302 11.61 -18.67 -27.38
CA ARG A 302 11.74 -17.90 -26.13
C ARG A 302 12.34 -18.70 -24.98
N LEU A 303 12.38 -20.04 -25.11
CA LEU A 303 12.91 -20.95 -24.10
C LEU A 303 13.67 -22.09 -24.79
N ARG A 304 14.85 -22.40 -24.31
CA ARG A 304 15.59 -23.59 -24.71
C ARG A 304 16.15 -24.31 -23.48
N ARG A 305 16.49 -25.56 -23.65
CA ARG A 305 17.17 -26.32 -22.60
C ARG A 305 18.59 -26.63 -23.05
N GLU A 306 19.56 -26.32 -22.21
CA GLU A 306 20.96 -26.65 -22.40
C GLU A 306 21.32 -27.82 -21.48
N GLY A 307 21.92 -28.88 -22.02
CA GLY A 307 22.31 -30.08 -21.28
C GLY A 307 21.24 -31.18 -21.23
N SER A 308 21.48 -32.19 -20.41
CA SER A 308 20.59 -33.36 -20.30
C SER A 308 19.28 -33.08 -19.58
N ASN A 309 18.33 -34.01 -19.68
CA ASN A 309 17.06 -33.90 -18.94
C ASN A 309 17.23 -33.96 -17.40
N LYS A 310 18.32 -34.50 -16.89
CA LYS A 310 18.57 -34.63 -15.44
C LYS A 310 19.40 -33.47 -14.87
N THR A 311 20.37 -32.95 -15.63
CA THR A 311 21.35 -31.97 -15.14
C THR A 311 21.34 -30.65 -15.93
N GLY A 312 20.53 -30.54 -17.00
CA GLY A 312 20.47 -29.37 -17.85
C GLY A 312 19.74 -28.21 -17.22
N ARG A 313 20.00 -27.03 -17.78
CA ARG A 313 19.38 -25.78 -17.36
C ARG A 313 18.47 -25.21 -18.45
N TRP A 314 17.49 -24.44 -18.04
CA TRP A 314 16.64 -23.64 -18.92
C TRP A 314 17.32 -22.32 -19.26
N VAL A 315 17.27 -21.95 -20.51
CA VAL A 315 17.81 -20.69 -21.00
C VAL A 315 16.68 -19.89 -21.67
N VAL A 316 16.43 -18.71 -21.09
CA VAL A 316 15.39 -17.80 -21.57
C VAL A 316 16.02 -16.82 -22.58
N SER A 317 15.49 -16.80 -23.80
CA SER A 317 15.92 -15.90 -24.86
C SER A 317 15.16 -14.58 -24.79
N ARG A 318 15.80 -13.46 -25.13
CA ARG A 318 15.09 -12.18 -25.29
C ARG A 318 14.17 -12.28 -26.51
N LYS A 319 12.98 -11.67 -26.46
CA LYS A 319 12.08 -11.53 -27.59
C LYS A 319 12.85 -10.79 -28.69
N SER A 320 13.05 -11.41 -29.84
CA SER A 320 13.46 -10.67 -31.05
C SER A 320 12.37 -9.63 -31.33
N ARG A 321 12.79 -8.39 -31.52
CA ARG A 321 11.90 -7.30 -31.90
C ARG A 321 11.34 -7.54 -33.31
#